data_d4e706f4b9a32b20e221702704738751
#
_entry.id   d4e706f4b9a32b20e221702704738751
#
_cell.length_a   1.000
_cell.length_b   1.000
_cell.length_c   1.000
_cell.angle_alpha   90.00
_cell.angle_beta   90.00
_cell.angle_gamma   90.00
#
_symmetry.space_group_name_H-M   'P 1'
#
loop_
_entity.id
_entity.type
_entity.pdbx_description
1 polymer ?
#
loop_
_entity_poly.entity_id
_entity_poly.type
_entity_poly.pdbx_seq_one_letter_code
_entity_poly.pdbx_strand_id
1 'polypeptide(L)'
;DHARLVVNAGTNVQWTNRGESGTAIQFGAGAVPGLGDGLVQIAPGGSVSNRFDQPGTFEYRCSGGDGSVQEAQILVEASDSVRDNKENNILFLEGSFDLPRGTSLDGWMIFEIPKGTEIKNLRWRAGDSITIRF
;
A
#
# COMPACT_ATOMS: atom_id res chain seq x y z
N ASP A 1 -3.65 -8.73 -18.26
CA ASP A 1 -3.11 -8.93 -16.89
C ASP A 1 -2.31 -7.70 -16.51
N HIS A 2 -2.74 -6.99 -15.47
CA HIS A 2 -2.00 -5.87 -14.93
C HIS A 2 -0.93 -6.43 -13.97
N ALA A 3 0.32 -6.07 -14.20
CA ALA A 3 1.38 -6.43 -13.27
C ALA A 3 1.13 -5.74 -11.92
N ARG A 4 1.15 -6.50 -10.83
CA ARG A 4 0.93 -6.00 -9.47
C ARG A 4 2.12 -6.31 -8.59
N LEU A 5 2.68 -5.28 -7.97
CA LEU A 5 3.70 -5.39 -6.95
C LEU A 5 3.10 -5.02 -5.58
N VAL A 6 3.29 -5.84 -4.57
CA VAL A 6 2.87 -5.56 -3.20
C VAL A 6 4.12 -5.32 -2.35
N VAL A 7 4.16 -4.20 -1.65
CA VAL A 7 5.29 -3.80 -0.79
C VAL A 7 4.78 -3.15 0.50
N ASN A 8 5.61 -3.13 1.53
CA ASN A 8 5.31 -2.39 2.76
C ASN A 8 5.70 -0.91 2.63
N ALA A 9 5.00 -0.03 3.36
CA ALA A 9 5.39 1.37 3.48
C ALA A 9 6.84 1.49 3.95
N GLY A 10 7.57 2.45 3.38
CA GLY A 10 9.01 2.61 3.58
C GLY A 10 9.87 1.83 2.58
N THR A 11 9.27 1.03 1.70
CA THR A 11 10.01 0.26 0.69
C THR A 11 10.49 1.16 -0.45
N ASN A 12 11.73 0.93 -0.86
CA ASN A 12 12.30 1.54 -2.06
C ASN A 12 12.07 0.62 -3.26
N VAL A 13 11.27 1.07 -4.24
CA VAL A 13 11.00 0.35 -5.47
C VAL A 13 11.93 0.87 -6.57
N GLN A 14 12.60 -0.04 -7.27
CA GLN A 14 13.50 0.30 -8.36
C GLN A 14 12.96 -0.25 -9.68
N TRP A 15 12.97 0.58 -10.70
CA TRP A 15 12.72 0.19 -12.08
C TRP A 15 14.03 0.21 -12.86
N THR A 16 14.27 -0.84 -13.60
CA THR A 16 15.46 -0.98 -14.44
C THR A 16 15.05 -1.24 -15.88
N ASN A 17 15.51 -0.40 -16.78
CA ASN A 17 15.33 -0.61 -18.20
C ASN A 17 16.41 -1.55 -18.72
N ARG A 18 16.05 -2.78 -19.08
CA ARG A 18 16.96 -3.79 -19.66
C ARG A 18 16.88 -3.82 -21.19
N GLY A 19 16.05 -2.98 -21.79
CA GLY A 19 15.92 -2.88 -23.24
C GLY A 19 17.00 -2.01 -23.87
N GLU A 20 17.04 -2.01 -25.17
CA GLU A 20 17.98 -1.20 -25.99
C GLU A 20 17.44 0.21 -26.28
N SER A 21 16.16 0.46 -26.01
CA SER A 21 15.49 1.75 -26.20
C SER A 21 15.10 2.38 -24.88
N GLY A 22 14.92 3.69 -24.85
CA GLY A 22 14.41 4.40 -23.68
C GLY A 22 13.01 3.92 -23.30
N THR A 23 12.71 3.90 -22.01
CA THR A 23 11.40 3.53 -21.44
C THR A 23 10.90 4.70 -20.59
N ALA A 24 9.60 4.96 -20.60
CA ALA A 24 8.97 5.93 -19.73
C ALA A 24 8.00 5.26 -18.79
N ILE A 25 7.99 5.72 -17.53
CA ILE A 25 6.99 5.35 -16.52
C ILE A 25 6.14 6.59 -16.26
N GLN A 26 4.83 6.44 -16.31
CA GLN A 26 3.89 7.53 -16.06
C GLN A 26 2.93 7.15 -14.93
N PHE A 27 3.03 7.86 -13.82
CA PHE A 27 2.04 7.90 -12.75
C PHE A 27 1.03 9.02 -13.00
N GLY A 28 -0.09 9.00 -12.30
CA GLY A 28 -0.97 10.17 -12.23
C GLY A 28 -0.23 11.38 -11.65
N ALA A 29 -0.52 12.57 -12.14
CA ALA A 29 0.11 13.80 -11.62
C ALA A 29 -0.13 13.97 -10.12
N GLY A 30 0.94 14.14 -9.35
CA GLY A 30 0.88 14.26 -7.89
C GLY A 30 0.52 12.96 -7.14
N ALA A 31 0.37 11.83 -7.84
CA ALA A 31 0.01 10.56 -7.22
C ALA A 31 1.16 10.01 -6.35
N VAL A 32 2.40 10.26 -6.75
CA VAL A 32 3.58 9.76 -6.03
C VAL A 32 4.41 10.95 -5.54
N PRO A 33 4.59 11.12 -4.22
CA PRO A 33 5.44 12.15 -3.67
C PRO A 33 6.88 12.06 -4.23
N GLY A 34 7.42 13.19 -4.64
CA GLY A 34 8.79 13.27 -5.18
C GLY A 34 8.93 13.04 -6.69
N LEU A 35 7.88 12.57 -7.37
CA LEU A 35 7.91 12.38 -8.84
C LEU A 35 7.21 13.49 -9.64
N GLY A 36 6.89 14.63 -9.04
CA GLY A 36 6.36 15.81 -9.71
C GLY A 36 5.13 15.54 -10.57
N ASP A 37 5.26 15.65 -11.89
CA ASP A 37 4.20 15.34 -12.87
C ASP A 37 3.98 13.84 -13.09
N GLY A 38 4.75 13.00 -12.38
CA GLY A 38 4.66 11.55 -12.43
C GLY A 38 5.33 10.91 -13.64
N LEU A 39 5.97 11.69 -14.55
CA LEU A 39 6.68 11.16 -15.70
C LEU A 39 8.16 10.91 -15.36
N VAL A 40 8.61 9.67 -15.52
CA VAL A 40 10.00 9.27 -15.31
C VAL A 40 10.53 8.59 -16.57
N GLN A 41 11.60 9.11 -17.14
CA GLN A 41 12.27 8.48 -18.28
C GLN A 41 13.49 7.69 -17.82
N ILE A 42 13.65 6.48 -18.34
CA ILE A 42 14.77 5.60 -18.04
C ILE A 42 15.50 5.26 -19.31
N ALA A 43 16.75 5.69 -19.41
CA ALA A 43 17.62 5.36 -20.54
C ALA A 43 17.89 3.85 -20.63
N PRO A 44 18.31 3.32 -21.79
CA PRO A 44 18.74 1.93 -21.90
C PRO A 44 19.80 1.58 -20.86
N GLY A 45 19.61 0.47 -20.16
CA GLY A 45 20.50 0.03 -19.07
C GLY A 45 20.40 0.87 -17.78
N GLY A 46 19.60 1.95 -17.77
CA GLY A 46 19.43 2.83 -16.62
C GLY A 46 18.44 2.27 -15.59
N SER A 47 18.45 2.90 -14.41
CA SER A 47 17.53 2.59 -13.33
C SER A 47 17.07 3.87 -12.66
N VAL A 48 15.85 3.85 -12.13
CA VAL A 48 15.29 4.89 -11.26
C VAL A 48 14.67 4.21 -10.05
N SER A 49 14.69 4.86 -8.91
CA SER A 49 14.05 4.35 -7.71
C SER A 49 13.22 5.43 -7.03
N ASN A 50 12.15 5.01 -6.38
CA ASN A 50 11.35 5.85 -5.51
C ASN A 50 10.94 5.11 -4.25
N ARG A 51 10.89 5.84 -3.15
CA ARG A 51 10.47 5.32 -1.87
C ARG A 51 8.97 5.60 -1.68
N PHE A 52 8.25 4.57 -1.26
CA PHE A 52 6.82 4.64 -0.98
C PHE A 52 6.60 4.60 0.54
N ASP A 53 6.41 5.75 1.16
CA ASP A 53 6.27 5.86 2.62
C ASP A 53 4.80 5.81 3.07
N GLN A 54 3.85 6.02 2.16
CA GLN A 54 2.43 6.04 2.49
C GLN A 54 1.70 4.83 1.90
N PRO A 55 0.85 4.15 2.69
CA PRO A 55 -0.02 3.10 2.18
C PRO A 55 -0.96 3.63 1.09
N GLY A 56 -1.24 2.80 0.09
CA GLY A 56 -2.12 3.14 -1.01
C GLY A 56 -1.86 2.31 -2.26
N THR A 57 -2.69 2.52 -3.28
CA THR A 57 -2.50 1.91 -4.59
C THR A 57 -2.01 2.97 -5.58
N PHE A 58 -0.89 2.71 -6.20
CA PHE A 58 -0.23 3.59 -7.16
C PHE A 58 -0.24 2.92 -8.53
N GLU A 59 -1.11 3.40 -9.40
CA GLU A 59 -1.20 2.91 -10.79
C GLU A 59 -0.22 3.66 -11.67
N TYR A 60 0.41 2.95 -12.59
CA TYR A 60 1.33 3.54 -13.56
C TYR A 60 1.31 2.80 -14.88
N ARG A 61 1.77 3.49 -15.92
CA ARG A 61 1.98 2.95 -17.26
C ARG A 61 3.46 2.93 -17.58
N CYS A 62 3.92 1.82 -18.12
CA CYS A 62 5.23 1.73 -18.75
C CYS A 62 5.07 1.80 -20.27
N SER A 63 5.76 2.72 -20.94
CA SER A 63 5.82 2.77 -22.39
C SER A 63 7.24 2.47 -22.85
N GLY A 64 7.37 1.42 -23.67
CA GLY A 64 8.64 1.07 -24.30
C GLY A 64 8.93 1.93 -25.52
N GLY A 65 10.19 2.01 -25.92
CA GLY A 65 10.61 2.73 -27.13
C GLY A 65 10.09 2.10 -28.44
N ASP A 66 9.56 0.89 -28.35
CA ASP A 66 8.87 0.18 -29.45
C ASP A 66 7.38 0.55 -29.56
N GLY A 67 6.90 1.46 -28.73
CA GLY A 67 5.49 1.86 -28.67
C GLY A 67 4.60 0.91 -27.85
N SER A 68 5.16 -0.11 -27.20
CA SER A 68 4.42 -0.96 -26.26
C SER A 68 4.01 -0.17 -25.03
N VAL A 69 2.80 -0.43 -24.53
CA VAL A 69 2.30 0.17 -23.29
C VAL A 69 1.80 -0.94 -22.37
N GLN A 70 2.28 -0.96 -21.16
CA GLN A 70 1.84 -1.88 -20.10
C GLN A 70 1.33 -1.09 -18.91
N GLU A 71 0.21 -1.52 -18.37
CA GLU A 71 -0.34 -0.99 -17.12
C GLU A 71 0.09 -1.85 -15.95
N ALA A 72 0.46 -1.21 -14.86
CA ALA A 72 0.91 -1.87 -13.65
C ALA A 72 0.49 -1.08 -12.41
N GLN A 73 0.52 -1.74 -11.26
CA GLN A 73 0.19 -1.10 -9.99
C GLN A 73 1.15 -1.54 -8.87
N ILE A 74 1.40 -0.63 -7.96
CA ILE A 74 2.07 -0.90 -6.70
C ILE A 74 1.04 -0.75 -5.60
N LEU A 75 0.79 -1.82 -4.85
CA LEU A 75 0.05 -1.78 -3.61
C LEU A 75 1.05 -1.63 -2.46
N VAL A 76 0.97 -0.49 -1.78
CA VAL A 76 1.77 -0.22 -0.59
C VAL A 76 0.92 -0.50 0.63
N GLU A 77 1.27 -1.51 1.39
CA GLU A 77 0.62 -1.86 2.65
C GLU A 77 1.26 -1.10 3.81
N ALA A 78 0.52 -0.92 4.91
CA ALA A 78 1.08 -0.34 6.12
C ALA A 78 2.27 -1.20 6.60
N SER A 79 3.38 -0.55 6.95
CA SER A 79 4.53 -1.26 7.50
C SER A 79 4.18 -1.86 8.87
N ASP A 80 4.84 -2.96 9.23
CA ASP A 80 4.67 -3.58 10.55
C ASP A 80 4.99 -2.60 11.71
N SER A 81 5.85 -1.59 11.46
CA SER A 81 6.13 -0.53 12.43
C SER A 81 4.94 0.41 12.68
N VAL A 82 4.00 0.51 11.76
CA VAL A 82 2.71 1.22 11.99
C VAL A 82 1.74 0.30 12.72
N ARG A 83 1.84 -1.01 12.49
CA ARG A 83 1.03 -2.03 13.16
C ARG A 83 1.50 -2.26 14.59
N ASP A 84 2.81 -2.25 14.82
CA ASP A 84 3.40 -2.35 16.16
C ASP A 84 3.54 -0.98 16.79
N ASN A 85 2.56 -0.54 17.56
CA ASN A 85 2.71 0.66 18.38
C ASN A 85 3.61 0.36 19.58
N LYS A 86 4.93 0.37 19.34
CA LYS A 86 5.95 0.03 20.34
C LYS A 86 5.96 0.96 21.56
N GLU A 87 5.49 2.19 21.40
CA GLU A 87 5.47 3.17 22.51
C GLU A 87 4.44 2.78 23.60
N ASN A 88 3.33 2.16 23.21
CA ASN A 88 2.27 1.78 24.13
C ASN A 88 2.17 0.27 24.37
N ASN A 89 3.04 -0.53 23.75
CA ASN A 89 3.03 -2.00 23.85
C ASN A 89 1.65 -2.64 23.53
N ILE A 90 0.88 -1.98 22.65
CA ILE A 90 -0.44 -2.43 22.22
C ILE A 90 -0.27 -3.24 20.95
N LEU A 91 -0.69 -4.49 20.97
CA LEU A 91 -0.63 -5.40 19.83
C LEU A 91 -1.72 -5.08 18.81
N PHE A 92 -1.41 -5.36 17.53
CA PHE A 92 -2.45 -5.42 16.49
C PHE A 92 -3.24 -6.70 16.61
N LEU A 93 -4.56 -6.58 16.62
CA LEU A 93 -5.48 -7.71 16.64
C LEU A 93 -5.75 -8.11 15.18
N GLU A 94 -5.05 -9.12 14.70
CA GLU A 94 -5.24 -9.69 13.38
C GLU A 94 -5.89 -11.07 13.44
N GLY A 95 -6.84 -11.30 12.52
CA GLY A 95 -7.45 -12.62 12.34
C GLY A 95 -8.35 -13.08 13.48
N SER A 96 -8.34 -14.37 13.75
CA SER A 96 -9.08 -14.96 14.86
C SER A 96 -8.13 -15.35 15.99
N PHE A 97 -8.53 -15.08 17.22
CA PHE A 97 -7.80 -15.45 18.42
C PHE A 97 -8.76 -15.98 19.47
N ASP A 98 -8.28 -16.91 20.29
CA ASP A 98 -9.05 -17.46 21.41
C ASP A 98 -8.83 -16.58 22.64
N LEU A 99 -9.93 -16.06 23.19
CA LEU A 99 -9.91 -15.28 24.42
C LEU A 99 -10.49 -16.13 25.55
N PRO A 100 -9.66 -16.60 26.51
CA PRO A 100 -10.16 -17.36 27.65
C PRO A 100 -11.17 -16.55 28.47
N ARG A 101 -12.16 -17.25 29.02
CA ARG A 101 -13.21 -16.61 29.82
C ARG A 101 -12.63 -15.82 31.00
N GLY A 102 -13.06 -14.56 31.12
CA GLY A 102 -12.61 -13.66 32.19
C GLY A 102 -11.26 -12.98 31.90
N THR A 103 -10.74 -13.08 30.66
CA THR A 103 -9.58 -12.35 30.21
C THR A 103 -9.98 -11.24 29.24
N SER A 104 -9.13 -10.22 29.11
CA SER A 104 -9.25 -9.16 28.10
C SER A 104 -7.97 -9.07 27.29
N LEU A 105 -8.09 -8.63 26.06
CA LEU A 105 -6.97 -8.34 25.17
C LEU A 105 -7.18 -6.96 24.56
N ASP A 106 -6.27 -6.06 24.84
CA ASP A 106 -6.27 -4.71 24.26
C ASP A 106 -5.37 -4.68 23.04
N GLY A 107 -5.85 -4.08 21.96
CA GLY A 107 -5.09 -3.99 20.74
C GLY A 107 -5.70 -3.06 19.72
N TRP A 108 -4.95 -2.83 18.64
CA TRP A 108 -5.37 -2.01 17.51
C TRP A 108 -5.95 -2.88 16.40
N MET A 109 -7.02 -2.40 15.80
CA MET A 109 -7.56 -2.93 14.55
C MET A 109 -7.52 -1.85 13.48
N ILE A 110 -6.98 -2.18 12.32
CA ILE A 110 -6.94 -1.27 11.17
C ILE A 110 -8.02 -1.69 10.18
N PHE A 111 -8.83 -0.71 9.79
CA PHE A 111 -9.84 -0.87 8.74
C PHE A 111 -9.52 0.09 7.61
N GLU A 112 -9.40 -0.44 6.42
CA GLU A 112 -9.31 0.38 5.21
C GLU A 112 -10.70 0.71 4.72
N ILE A 113 -11.01 2.00 4.63
CA ILE A 113 -12.30 2.51 4.17
C ILE A 113 -12.08 3.52 3.05
N PRO A 114 -12.98 3.59 2.05
CA PRO A 114 -12.90 4.59 1.00
C PRO A 114 -12.93 6.01 1.57
N LYS A 115 -12.15 6.91 0.96
CA LYS A 115 -12.12 8.32 1.36
C LYS A 115 -13.52 8.94 1.30
N GLY A 116 -13.91 9.62 2.38
CA GLY A 116 -15.22 10.26 2.49
C GLY A 116 -16.35 9.36 2.98
N THR A 117 -16.05 8.12 3.34
CA THR A 117 -17.03 7.22 3.98
C THR A 117 -17.28 7.63 5.42
N GLU A 118 -18.54 7.78 5.79
CA GLU A 118 -18.95 7.97 7.18
C GLU A 118 -19.15 6.62 7.86
N ILE A 119 -18.41 6.35 8.94
CA ILE A 119 -18.56 5.13 9.71
C ILE A 119 -19.69 5.34 10.72
N LYS A 120 -20.76 4.54 10.61
CA LYS A 120 -21.89 4.58 11.52
C LYS A 120 -21.82 3.53 12.63
N ASN A 121 -21.24 2.40 12.32
CA ASN A 121 -21.06 1.33 13.29
C ASN A 121 -19.95 0.37 12.87
N LEU A 122 -19.35 -0.28 13.84
CA LEU A 122 -18.46 -1.40 13.70
C LEU A 122 -19.11 -2.61 14.36
N ARG A 123 -19.25 -3.72 13.65
CA ARG A 123 -19.76 -4.96 14.21
C ARG A 123 -18.69 -6.04 14.23
N TRP A 124 -18.33 -6.48 15.40
CA TRP A 124 -17.47 -7.64 15.62
C TRP A 124 -18.32 -8.90 15.85
N ARG A 125 -17.94 -10.01 15.19
CA ARG A 125 -18.55 -11.32 15.41
C ARG A 125 -17.47 -12.32 15.77
N ALA A 126 -17.48 -12.76 17.02
CA ALA A 126 -16.61 -13.81 17.55
C ALA A 126 -17.41 -14.66 18.54
N GLY A 127 -18.31 -15.52 18.03
CA GLY A 127 -19.30 -16.21 18.85
C GLY A 127 -20.49 -15.31 19.17
N ASP A 128 -20.33 -14.37 20.09
CA ASP A 128 -21.26 -13.26 20.33
C ASP A 128 -20.94 -12.06 19.47
N SER A 129 -21.91 -11.19 19.20
CA SER A 129 -21.69 -9.98 18.39
C SER A 129 -21.60 -8.74 19.28
N ILE A 130 -20.50 -8.00 19.13
CA ILE A 130 -20.35 -6.66 19.70
C ILE A 130 -20.61 -5.64 18.60
N THR A 131 -21.46 -4.65 18.87
CA THR A 131 -21.71 -3.53 17.96
C THR A 131 -21.30 -2.24 18.65
N ILE A 132 -20.35 -1.53 18.05
CA ILE A 132 -19.95 -0.18 18.46
C ILE A 132 -20.62 0.79 17.52
N ARG A 133 -21.31 1.80 18.04
CA ARG A 133 -21.95 2.88 17.28
C ARG A 133 -21.16 4.17 17.53
N PHE A 134 -20.93 4.94 16.48
CA PHE A 134 -20.27 6.23 16.53
C PHE A 134 -21.29 7.35 16.34
#